data_f7034674270a233d94db7f9d29bc9e27
#
_entry.id   f7034674270a233d94db7f9d29bc9e27
#
_cell.length_a   1.000
_cell.length_b   1.000
_cell.length_c   1.000
_cell.angle_alpha   90.00
_cell.angle_beta   90.00
_cell.angle_gamma   90.00
#
_symmetry.space_group_name_H-M   'P 1'
#
loop_
_entity.id
_entity.type
_entity.pdbx_description
1 polymer ?
#
loop_
_entity_poly.entity_id
_entity_poly.type
_entity_poly.pdbx_seq_one_letter_code
_entity_poly.pdbx_strand_id
1 'polypeptide(L)'
;MARTKRGVVSRAKHKKVLKTVKGKYGRRKNTIRIARQAMEKAMQYAYRDRKAKKREFRSLWIQRINAGVRAEGLTYAKFINGLAKSKIKLDRKVLAELAYNNPEVFKSVVKKVQSSLS
;
A
#
# COMPACT_ATOMS: atom_id res chain seq x y z
N MET A 1 -11.67 -53.21 -19.59
CA MET A 1 -10.72 -52.42 -18.81
C MET A 1 -11.41 -51.21 -18.16
N ALA A 2 -11.09 -50.89 -16.93
CA ALA A 2 -11.61 -49.69 -16.28
C ALA A 2 -11.03 -48.42 -16.92
N ARG A 3 -11.90 -47.51 -17.32
CA ARG A 3 -11.49 -46.23 -17.93
C ARG A 3 -11.31 -45.16 -16.82
N THR A 4 -10.17 -44.52 -16.80
CA THR A 4 -9.91 -43.42 -15.87
C THR A 4 -10.82 -42.22 -16.18
N LYS A 5 -11.62 -41.82 -15.22
CA LYS A 5 -12.53 -40.66 -15.35
C LYS A 5 -11.90 -39.43 -14.76
N ARG A 6 -11.82 -38.39 -15.54
CA ARG A 6 -11.19 -37.10 -15.16
C ARG A 6 -12.19 -35.99 -14.83
N GLY A 7 -13.49 -36.23 -15.04
CA GLY A 7 -14.53 -35.22 -14.96
C GLY A 7 -14.58 -34.48 -13.62
N VAL A 8 -14.54 -35.23 -12.52
CA VAL A 8 -14.61 -34.66 -11.15
C VAL A 8 -13.41 -33.72 -10.88
N VAL A 9 -12.20 -34.18 -11.18
CA VAL A 9 -10.96 -33.42 -10.95
C VAL A 9 -10.91 -32.20 -11.84
N SER A 10 -11.26 -32.34 -13.12
CA SER A 10 -11.30 -31.25 -14.08
C SER A 10 -12.27 -30.15 -13.65
N ARG A 11 -13.49 -30.55 -13.24
CA ARG A 11 -14.50 -29.61 -12.75
C ARG A 11 -14.05 -28.89 -11.47
N ALA A 12 -13.41 -29.58 -10.55
CA ALA A 12 -12.87 -28.97 -9.33
C ALA A 12 -11.81 -27.89 -9.65
N LYS A 13 -10.91 -28.17 -10.60
CA LYS A 13 -9.92 -27.21 -11.08
C LYS A 13 -10.56 -25.98 -11.73
N HIS A 14 -11.58 -26.19 -12.57
CA HIS A 14 -12.34 -25.11 -13.20
C HIS A 14 -13.06 -24.24 -12.17
N LYS A 15 -13.74 -24.86 -11.21
CA LYS A 15 -14.43 -24.15 -10.12
C LYS A 15 -13.45 -23.29 -9.29
N LYS A 16 -12.26 -23.79 -9.02
CA LYS A 16 -11.23 -23.02 -8.32
C LYS A 16 -10.87 -21.75 -9.07
N VAL A 17 -10.64 -21.82 -10.38
CA VAL A 17 -10.36 -20.66 -11.21
C VAL A 17 -11.54 -19.69 -11.27
N LEU A 18 -12.75 -20.21 -11.54
CA LEU A 18 -13.96 -19.40 -11.63
C LEU A 18 -14.30 -18.66 -10.33
N LYS A 19 -13.98 -19.27 -9.17
CA LYS A 19 -14.14 -18.61 -7.87
C LYS A 19 -13.25 -17.37 -7.74
N THR A 20 -12.03 -17.40 -8.28
CA THR A 20 -11.09 -16.25 -8.20
C THR A 20 -11.47 -15.10 -9.11
N VAL A 21 -12.22 -15.35 -10.17
CA VAL A 21 -12.65 -14.33 -11.15
C VAL A 21 -14.10 -13.88 -10.97
N LYS A 22 -14.74 -14.29 -9.89
CA LYS A 22 -16.11 -13.91 -9.56
C LYS A 22 -16.26 -12.37 -9.54
N GLY A 23 -17.30 -11.86 -10.18
CA GLY A 23 -17.58 -10.43 -10.28
C GLY A 23 -16.91 -9.71 -11.45
N LYS A 24 -16.09 -10.39 -12.25
CA LYS A 24 -15.48 -9.79 -13.43
C LYS A 24 -16.49 -9.57 -14.56
N TYR A 25 -16.18 -8.64 -15.47
CA TYR A 25 -17.04 -8.25 -16.56
C TYR A 25 -17.22 -9.35 -17.61
N GLY A 26 -18.45 -9.51 -18.09
CA GLY A 26 -18.79 -10.40 -19.18
C GLY A 26 -18.46 -11.86 -18.92
N ARG A 27 -17.93 -12.55 -19.91
CA ARG A 27 -17.58 -13.98 -19.84
C ARG A 27 -16.32 -14.28 -19.03
N ARG A 28 -15.60 -13.30 -18.60
CA ARG A 28 -14.41 -13.47 -17.73
C ARG A 28 -14.75 -14.11 -16.39
N LYS A 29 -16.00 -14.01 -15.94
CA LYS A 29 -16.48 -14.58 -14.68
C LYS A 29 -17.01 -16.01 -14.79
N ASN A 30 -17.39 -16.49 -15.98
CA ASN A 30 -18.13 -17.76 -16.14
C ASN A 30 -17.56 -18.71 -17.22
N THR A 31 -16.69 -18.25 -18.11
CA THR A 31 -16.08 -19.07 -19.16
C THR A 31 -14.62 -19.36 -18.80
N ILE A 32 -14.28 -20.64 -18.61
CA ILE A 32 -12.95 -21.05 -18.08
C ILE A 32 -11.77 -20.58 -18.91
N ARG A 33 -11.87 -20.59 -20.23
CA ARG A 33 -10.77 -20.18 -21.13
C ARG A 33 -10.39 -18.72 -20.90
N ILE A 34 -11.38 -17.84 -20.90
CA ILE A 34 -11.20 -16.41 -20.71
C ILE A 34 -10.94 -16.10 -19.23
N ALA A 35 -11.60 -16.82 -18.32
CA ALA A 35 -11.39 -16.68 -16.88
C ALA A 35 -9.94 -16.94 -16.44
N ARG A 36 -9.31 -17.95 -17.05
CA ARG A 36 -7.90 -18.27 -16.76
C ARG A 36 -6.98 -17.11 -17.13
N GLN A 37 -7.15 -16.53 -18.31
CA GLN A 37 -6.38 -15.35 -18.74
C GLN A 37 -6.62 -14.15 -17.81
N ALA A 38 -7.87 -13.92 -17.42
CA ALA A 38 -8.23 -12.84 -16.50
C ALA A 38 -7.63 -13.04 -15.10
N MET A 39 -7.61 -14.28 -14.61
CA MET A 39 -6.97 -14.63 -13.34
C MET A 39 -5.45 -14.39 -13.38
N GLU A 40 -4.78 -14.86 -14.43
CA GLU A 40 -3.33 -14.67 -14.60
C GLU A 40 -2.97 -13.19 -14.63
N LYS A 41 -3.71 -12.38 -15.37
CA LYS A 41 -3.51 -10.94 -15.42
C LYS A 41 -3.76 -10.25 -14.07
N ALA A 42 -4.80 -10.68 -13.36
CA ALA A 42 -5.09 -10.19 -12.02
C ALA A 42 -3.96 -10.50 -11.03
N MET A 43 -3.36 -11.69 -11.12
CA MET A 43 -2.21 -12.07 -10.28
C MET A 43 -0.97 -11.25 -10.60
N GLN A 44 -0.70 -10.96 -11.87
CA GLN A 44 0.39 -10.07 -12.29
C GLN A 44 0.21 -8.67 -11.75
N TYR A 45 -1.00 -8.12 -11.86
CA TYR A 45 -1.34 -6.81 -11.28
C TYR A 45 -1.23 -6.80 -9.76
N ALA A 46 -1.70 -7.85 -9.09
CA ALA A 46 -1.58 -7.97 -7.64
C ALA A 46 -0.12 -7.94 -7.18
N TYR A 47 0.78 -8.64 -7.86
CA TYR A 47 2.21 -8.62 -7.56
C TYR A 47 2.81 -7.22 -7.75
N ARG A 48 2.56 -6.59 -8.90
CA ARG A 48 3.02 -5.24 -9.21
C ARG A 48 2.50 -4.23 -8.18
N ASP A 49 1.21 -4.28 -7.88
CA ASP A 49 0.54 -3.27 -7.06
C ASP A 49 0.85 -3.43 -5.58
N ARG A 50 1.18 -4.64 -5.10
CA ARG A 50 1.74 -4.79 -3.74
C ARG A 50 3.08 -4.07 -3.58
N LYS A 51 3.90 -4.04 -4.62
CA LYS A 51 5.16 -3.26 -4.64
C LYS A 51 4.88 -1.76 -4.78
N ALA A 52 3.98 -1.38 -5.68
CA ALA A 52 3.58 0.01 -5.90
C ALA A 52 2.94 0.63 -4.64
N LYS A 53 2.10 -0.12 -3.92
CA LYS A 53 1.43 0.31 -2.69
C LYS A 53 2.40 0.88 -1.65
N LYS A 54 3.56 0.25 -1.46
CA LYS A 54 4.57 0.71 -0.51
C LYS A 54 5.13 2.09 -0.91
N ARG A 55 5.38 2.31 -2.21
CA ARG A 55 5.86 3.60 -2.73
C ARG A 55 4.81 4.69 -2.63
N GLU A 56 3.56 4.36 -2.95
CA GLU A 56 2.43 5.30 -2.90
C GLU A 56 2.14 5.75 -1.47
N PHE A 57 2.11 4.83 -0.51
CA PHE A 57 1.93 5.19 0.90
C PHE A 57 3.08 6.04 1.43
N ARG A 58 4.32 5.72 1.06
CA ARG A 58 5.46 6.56 1.44
C ARG A 58 5.33 7.98 0.89
N SER A 59 4.92 8.14 -0.36
CA SER A 59 4.65 9.44 -0.97
C SER A 59 3.56 10.21 -0.22
N LEU A 60 2.47 9.53 0.13
CA LEU A 60 1.37 10.12 0.90
C LEU A 60 1.83 10.58 2.29
N TRP A 61 2.62 9.77 3.00
CA TRP A 61 3.17 10.16 4.31
C TRP A 61 4.06 11.40 4.21
N ILE A 62 4.92 11.45 3.19
CA ILE A 62 5.79 12.60 2.95
C ILE A 62 4.96 13.86 2.69
N GLN A 63 3.89 13.79 1.91
CA GLN A 63 2.98 14.91 1.66
C GLN A 63 2.31 15.39 2.95
N ARG A 64 1.80 14.49 3.78
CA ARG A 64 1.17 14.82 5.06
C ARG A 64 2.14 15.48 6.04
N ILE A 65 3.33 14.92 6.18
CA ILE A 65 4.39 15.49 7.02
C ILE A 65 4.77 16.88 6.51
N ASN A 66 5.00 17.03 5.21
CA ASN A 66 5.36 18.29 4.59
C ASN A 66 4.31 19.39 4.84
N ALA A 67 3.03 19.05 4.70
CA ALA A 67 1.94 19.98 5.01
C ALA A 67 1.98 20.42 6.49
N GLY A 68 2.17 19.48 7.42
CA GLY A 68 2.25 19.77 8.85
C GLY A 68 3.46 20.63 9.23
N VAL A 69 4.64 20.34 8.68
CA VAL A 69 5.86 21.13 9.01
C VAL A 69 5.86 22.51 8.35
N ARG A 70 5.26 22.66 7.18
CA ARG A 70 5.12 23.96 6.52
C ARG A 70 4.20 24.90 7.31
N ALA A 71 3.17 24.36 7.94
CA ALA A 71 2.33 25.15 8.85
C ALA A 71 3.12 25.73 10.04
N GLU A 72 4.22 25.07 10.42
CA GLU A 72 5.13 25.53 11.49
C GLU A 72 6.38 26.27 10.95
N GLY A 73 6.40 26.63 9.68
CA GLY A 73 7.47 27.42 9.05
C GLY A 73 8.72 26.66 8.64
N LEU A 74 8.71 25.32 8.64
CA LEU A 74 9.83 24.49 8.21
C LEU A 74 9.58 23.84 6.85
N THR A 75 10.66 23.44 6.18
CA THR A 75 10.60 22.56 5.02
C THR A 75 10.79 21.12 5.43
N TYR A 76 10.26 20.18 4.64
CA TYR A 76 10.41 18.75 4.88
C TYR A 76 11.88 18.32 5.03
N ALA A 77 12.77 18.82 4.16
CA ALA A 77 14.19 18.49 4.19
C ALA A 77 14.86 18.92 5.50
N LYS A 78 14.59 20.14 5.96
CA LYS A 78 15.11 20.65 7.25
C LYS A 78 14.55 19.83 8.42
N PHE A 79 13.27 19.47 8.37
CA PHE A 79 12.64 18.65 9.40
C PHE A 79 13.28 17.26 9.51
N ILE A 80 13.51 16.57 8.40
CA ILE A 80 14.16 15.23 8.40
C ILE A 80 15.61 15.33 8.89
N ASN A 81 16.36 16.36 8.47
CA ASN A 81 17.71 16.60 8.97
C ASN A 81 17.70 16.82 10.50
N GLY A 82 16.76 17.64 10.98
CA GLY A 82 16.62 17.90 12.41
C GLY A 82 16.20 16.69 13.22
N LEU A 83 15.36 15.79 12.69
CA LEU A 83 15.03 14.51 13.30
C LEU A 83 16.27 13.63 13.49
N ALA A 84 17.14 13.58 12.47
CA ALA A 84 18.37 12.83 12.54
C ALA A 84 19.33 13.41 13.61
N LYS A 85 19.47 14.74 13.67
CA LYS A 85 20.28 15.44 14.69
C LYS A 85 19.74 15.24 16.10
N SER A 86 18.42 15.30 16.26
CA SER A 86 17.73 15.08 17.56
C SER A 86 17.72 13.62 18.00
N LYS A 87 18.19 12.69 17.17
CA LYS A 87 18.15 11.24 17.41
C LYS A 87 16.73 10.71 17.67
N ILE A 88 15.71 11.38 17.14
CA ILE A 88 14.30 10.95 17.24
C ILE A 88 14.05 9.87 16.19
N LYS A 89 13.77 8.65 16.67
CA LYS A 89 13.54 7.47 15.82
C LYS A 89 12.03 7.24 15.58
N LEU A 90 11.38 8.16 14.89
CA LEU A 90 10.00 7.99 14.44
C LEU A 90 9.98 7.76 12.94
N ASP A 91 9.21 6.77 12.49
CA ASP A 91 9.05 6.50 11.07
C ASP A 91 8.05 7.48 10.42
N ARG A 92 8.06 7.51 9.09
CA ARG A 92 7.20 8.42 8.32
C ARG A 92 5.72 8.13 8.50
N LYS A 93 5.34 6.87 8.71
CA LYS A 93 3.96 6.46 8.93
C LYS A 93 3.43 7.09 10.23
N VAL A 94 4.16 6.92 11.32
CA VAL A 94 3.79 7.49 12.63
C VAL A 94 3.76 9.02 12.59
N LEU A 95 4.77 9.64 11.97
CA LEU A 95 4.82 11.10 11.83
C LEU A 95 3.65 11.65 11.01
N ALA A 96 3.28 10.97 9.92
CA ALA A 96 2.14 11.36 9.10
C ALA A 96 0.81 11.20 9.84
N GLU A 97 0.68 10.15 10.64
CA GLU A 97 -0.50 9.92 11.47
C GLU A 97 -0.63 10.98 12.56
N LEU A 98 0.47 11.33 13.23
CA LEU A 98 0.50 12.42 14.22
C LEU A 98 0.14 13.76 13.58
N ALA A 99 0.67 14.07 12.40
CA ALA A 99 0.36 15.31 11.70
C ALA A 99 -1.12 15.44 11.33
N TYR A 100 -1.79 14.32 11.05
CA TYR A 100 -3.20 14.30 10.67
C TYR A 100 -4.16 14.20 11.86
N ASN A 101 -3.91 13.26 12.79
CA ASN A 101 -4.82 12.96 13.89
C ASN A 101 -4.52 13.73 15.18
N ASN A 102 -3.26 14.03 15.46
CA ASN A 102 -2.81 14.66 16.70
C ASN A 102 -1.85 15.83 16.40
N PRO A 103 -2.33 16.94 15.83
CA PRO A 103 -1.48 18.05 15.40
C PRO A 103 -0.71 18.69 16.57
N GLU A 104 -1.24 18.69 17.77
CA GLU A 104 -0.55 19.26 18.94
C GLU A 104 0.70 18.49 19.35
N VAL A 105 0.60 17.15 19.33
CA VAL A 105 1.74 16.27 19.58
C VAL A 105 2.76 16.43 18.47
N PHE A 106 2.31 16.52 17.23
CA PHE A 106 3.18 16.77 16.08
C PHE A 106 3.93 18.10 16.21
N LYS A 107 3.26 19.18 16.62
CA LYS A 107 3.89 20.49 16.91
C LYS A 107 4.97 20.39 17.97
N SER A 108 4.76 19.60 19.01
CA SER A 108 5.78 19.40 20.05
C SER A 108 7.04 18.72 19.50
N VAL A 109 6.88 17.77 18.57
CA VAL A 109 8.00 17.13 17.86
C VAL A 109 8.72 18.17 16.97
N VAL A 110 7.96 18.96 16.22
CA VAL A 110 8.54 20.02 15.35
C VAL A 110 9.35 21.02 16.18
N LYS A 111 8.86 21.47 17.32
CA LYS A 111 9.58 22.39 18.21
C LYS A 111 10.91 21.80 18.71
N LYS A 112 10.93 20.51 19.10
CA LYS A 112 12.16 19.81 19.48
C LYS A 112 13.16 19.75 18.33
N VAL A 113 12.67 19.52 17.13
CA VAL A 113 13.50 19.51 15.92
C VAL A 113 14.05 20.90 15.62
N GLN A 114 13.25 21.95 15.75
CA GLN A 114 13.70 23.32 15.55
C GLN A 114 14.84 23.70 16.52
N SER A 115 14.71 23.34 17.79
CA SER A 115 15.75 23.59 18.79
C SER A 115 17.07 22.85 18.50
N SER A 116 17.02 21.74 17.79
CA SER A 116 18.22 21.00 17.37
C SER A 116 18.86 21.50 16.08
N LEU A 117 18.17 22.35 15.34
CA LEU A 117 18.66 22.98 14.12
C LEU A 117 19.34 24.34 14.38
N SER A 118 19.01 24.95 15.52
CA SER A 118 19.68 26.14 16.05
C SER A 118 21.03 25.79 16.64
#